data_2b44980bb9634047f7e664040f821a9c
#
_entry.id   2b44980bb9634047f7e664040f821a9c
#
_cell.length_a   1.000
_cell.length_b   1.000
_cell.length_c   1.000
_cell.angle_alpha   90.00
_cell.angle_beta   90.00
_cell.angle_gamma   90.00
#
_symmetry.space_group_name_H-M   'P 1'
#
loop_
_entity.id
_entity.type
_entity.pdbx_description
1 polymer ?
#
loop_
_entity_poly.entity_id
_entity_poly.type
_entity_poly.pdbx_seq_one_letter_code
_entity_poly.pdbx_strand_id
1 'polypeptide(L)'
;FFIEAQKNELVILWHVGATPSPHGDLSISHPLIIDDVARRFPGLTQIMAHLGHPWQRETMAVIRKNRRVFADISASWARPFDGYHALVRAQEWSVTNKILFGSDFPLWTPKVAIEGLYEIANLRSGNLPYVRKETIDQIVNQDALSMLRLSA
;
A
#
# COMPACT_ATOMS: atom_id res chain seq x y z
N PHE A 1 6.43 -23.07 1.14
CA PHE A 1 6.17 -21.88 1.97
C PHE A 1 4.73 -21.37 1.76
N PHE A 2 4.32 -20.92 0.56
CA PHE A 2 3.01 -20.27 0.33
C PHE A 2 1.80 -21.18 0.59
N ILE A 3 1.89 -22.48 0.32
CA ILE A 3 0.85 -23.46 0.67
C ILE A 3 0.59 -23.46 2.18
N GLU A 4 1.66 -23.55 2.98
CA GLU A 4 1.54 -23.57 4.43
C GLU A 4 1.10 -22.20 4.99
N ALA A 5 1.58 -21.11 4.41
CA ALA A 5 1.13 -19.77 4.80
C ALA A 5 -0.38 -19.59 4.55
N GLN A 6 -0.88 -20.01 3.39
CA GLN A 6 -2.32 -19.96 3.08
C GLN A 6 -3.14 -20.88 3.98
N LYS A 7 -2.67 -22.12 4.23
CA LYS A 7 -3.35 -23.09 5.07
C LYS A 7 -3.49 -22.62 6.54
N ASN A 8 -2.47 -21.91 7.03
CA ASN A 8 -2.45 -21.37 8.38
C ASN A 8 -2.98 -19.93 8.47
N GLU A 9 -3.62 -19.43 7.43
CA GLU A 9 -4.20 -18.08 7.34
C GLU A 9 -3.21 -16.95 7.68
N LEU A 10 -1.92 -17.16 7.41
CA LEU A 10 -0.90 -16.16 7.66
C LEU A 10 -1.03 -14.97 6.69
N VAL A 11 -0.68 -13.80 7.18
CA VAL A 11 -0.53 -12.59 6.37
C VAL A 11 0.94 -12.41 6.00
N ILE A 12 1.22 -12.22 4.71
CA ILE A 12 2.58 -11.94 4.25
C ILE A 12 2.69 -10.46 3.94
N LEU A 13 3.60 -9.78 4.63
CA LEU A 13 4.01 -8.42 4.30
C LEU A 13 5.28 -8.49 3.44
N TRP A 14 5.16 -7.99 2.22
CA TRP A 14 6.25 -7.93 1.26
C TRP A 14 6.90 -6.54 1.28
N HIS A 15 8.21 -6.48 1.39
CA HIS A 15 8.90 -5.28 0.96
C HIS A 15 8.86 -5.25 -0.58
N VAL A 16 8.07 -4.35 -1.12
CA VAL A 16 7.91 -4.13 -2.56
C VAL A 16 8.32 -2.71 -2.88
N GLY A 17 9.16 -2.56 -3.89
CA GLY A 17 9.63 -1.24 -4.27
C GLY A 17 11.14 -1.08 -4.21
N ALA A 18 11.59 0.16 -4.34
CA ALA A 18 12.99 0.50 -4.29
C ALA A 18 13.57 0.33 -2.88
N THR A 19 14.81 -0.08 -2.83
CA THR A 19 15.61 -0.14 -1.59
C THR A 19 16.85 0.74 -1.75
N PRO A 20 17.29 1.44 -0.68
CA PRO A 20 18.54 2.19 -0.71
C PRO A 20 19.77 1.30 -0.68
N SER A 21 19.62 0.00 -0.45
CA SER A 21 20.73 -0.94 -0.41
C SER A 21 21.33 -1.14 -1.81
N PRO A 22 22.65 -0.95 -1.99
CA PRO A 22 23.31 -1.23 -3.27
C PRO A 22 23.32 -2.73 -3.64
N HIS A 23 22.99 -3.60 -2.70
CA HIS A 23 22.90 -5.05 -2.91
C HIS A 23 21.45 -5.50 -3.18
N GLY A 24 20.48 -4.59 -3.17
CA GLY A 24 19.07 -4.89 -3.44
C GLY A 24 18.84 -5.13 -4.93
N ASP A 25 18.28 -6.28 -5.26
CA ASP A 25 17.86 -6.59 -6.63
C ASP A 25 16.44 -6.06 -6.88
N LEU A 26 16.34 -5.00 -7.67
CA LEU A 26 15.06 -4.38 -8.02
C LEU A 26 14.17 -5.29 -8.87
N SER A 27 14.73 -6.26 -9.59
CA SER A 27 13.94 -7.16 -10.43
C SER A 27 13.01 -8.06 -9.63
N ILE A 28 13.38 -8.39 -8.39
CA ILE A 28 12.59 -9.23 -7.48
C ILE A 28 11.72 -8.44 -6.51
N SER A 29 11.76 -7.10 -6.57
CA SER A 29 10.93 -6.22 -5.72
C SER A 29 9.78 -5.54 -6.48
N HIS A 30 9.53 -5.94 -7.72
CA HIS A 30 8.48 -5.39 -8.56
C HIS A 30 7.10 -5.95 -8.19
N PRO A 31 6.03 -5.12 -8.12
CA PRO A 31 4.68 -5.54 -7.71
C PRO A 31 4.08 -6.72 -8.48
N LEU A 32 4.43 -6.88 -9.75
CA LEU A 32 3.90 -7.98 -10.58
C LEU A 32 4.30 -9.38 -10.09
N ILE A 33 5.36 -9.51 -9.29
CA ILE A 33 5.71 -10.77 -8.64
C ILE A 33 4.60 -11.19 -7.66
N ILE A 34 4.03 -10.22 -6.97
CA ILE A 34 2.92 -10.47 -6.03
C ILE A 34 1.65 -10.90 -6.78
N ASP A 35 1.43 -10.38 -7.98
CA ASP A 35 0.32 -10.84 -8.84
C ASP A 35 0.47 -12.33 -9.21
N ASP A 36 1.69 -12.78 -9.52
CA ASP A 36 1.93 -14.19 -9.81
C ASP A 36 1.64 -15.09 -8.60
N VAL A 37 2.10 -14.70 -7.42
CA VAL A 37 1.81 -15.42 -6.16
C VAL A 37 0.30 -15.42 -5.87
N ALA A 38 -0.38 -14.29 -6.03
CA ALA A 38 -1.82 -14.17 -5.77
C ALA A 38 -2.67 -15.03 -6.72
N ARG A 39 -2.26 -15.19 -7.98
CA ARG A 39 -2.95 -16.08 -8.92
C ARG A 39 -2.82 -17.55 -8.54
N ARG A 40 -1.66 -17.94 -8.01
CA ARG A 40 -1.40 -19.33 -7.58
C ARG A 40 -1.99 -19.64 -6.21
N PHE A 41 -2.08 -18.64 -5.34
CA PHE A 41 -2.54 -18.76 -3.95
C PHE A 41 -3.63 -17.71 -3.65
N PRO A 42 -4.83 -17.85 -4.22
CA PRO A 42 -5.87 -16.80 -4.16
C PRO A 42 -6.47 -16.60 -2.75
N GLY A 43 -6.27 -17.55 -1.85
CA GLY A 43 -6.66 -17.44 -0.44
C GLY A 43 -5.63 -16.76 0.45
N LEU A 44 -4.39 -16.62 -0.01
CA LEU A 44 -3.30 -16.03 0.76
C LEU A 44 -3.47 -14.52 0.90
N THR A 45 -3.45 -14.03 2.14
CA THR A 45 -3.48 -12.59 2.41
C THR A 45 -2.08 -12.00 2.26
N GLN A 46 -1.98 -10.96 1.45
CA GLN A 46 -0.71 -10.33 1.12
C GLN A 46 -0.81 -8.81 1.20
N ILE A 47 0.23 -8.17 1.72
CA ILE A 47 0.36 -6.71 1.81
C ILE A 47 1.64 -6.31 1.09
N MET A 48 1.55 -5.34 0.20
CA MET A 48 2.70 -4.71 -0.45
C MET A 48 3.06 -3.42 0.29
N ALA A 49 4.28 -3.36 0.84
CA ALA A 49 4.75 -2.19 1.55
C ALA A 49 4.93 -0.97 0.63
N HIS A 50 4.79 0.24 1.20
CA HIS A 50 5.15 1.52 0.56
C HIS A 50 4.43 1.80 -0.77
N LEU A 51 3.21 1.26 -0.95
CA LEU A 51 2.50 1.28 -2.24
C LEU A 51 3.37 0.78 -3.41
N GLY A 52 4.41 -0.01 -3.13
CA GLY A 52 5.35 -0.50 -4.14
C GLY A 52 6.19 0.59 -4.82
N HIS A 53 6.47 1.69 -4.12
CA HIS A 53 7.25 2.81 -4.68
C HIS A 53 8.55 2.35 -5.37
N PRO A 54 8.85 2.78 -6.61
CA PRO A 54 8.17 3.76 -7.46
C PRO A 54 7.09 3.19 -8.41
N TRP A 55 6.70 1.91 -8.29
CA TRP A 55 5.75 1.22 -9.16
C TRP A 55 4.31 1.24 -8.63
N GLN A 56 3.84 2.41 -8.17
CA GLN A 56 2.50 2.54 -7.57
C GLN A 56 1.36 2.21 -8.56
N ARG A 57 1.58 2.40 -9.87
CA ARG A 57 0.58 2.05 -10.90
C ARG A 57 0.32 0.56 -10.95
N GLU A 58 1.39 -0.20 -10.97
CA GLU A 58 1.37 -1.66 -10.97
C GLU A 58 0.78 -2.19 -9.67
N THR A 59 1.16 -1.58 -8.55
CA THR A 59 0.56 -1.89 -7.24
C THR A 59 -0.95 -1.70 -7.26
N MET A 60 -1.46 -0.58 -7.79
CA MET A 60 -2.91 -0.34 -7.90
C MET A 60 -3.59 -1.41 -8.76
N ALA A 61 -2.97 -1.82 -9.88
CA ALA A 61 -3.49 -2.87 -10.73
C ALA A 61 -3.57 -4.21 -9.99
N VAL A 62 -2.53 -4.55 -9.23
CA VAL A 62 -2.44 -5.81 -8.48
C VAL A 62 -3.47 -5.86 -7.36
N ILE A 63 -3.59 -4.81 -6.53
CA ILE A 63 -4.57 -4.79 -5.43
C ILE A 63 -6.01 -4.74 -5.94
N ARG A 64 -6.28 -4.06 -7.05
CA ARG A 64 -7.62 -4.01 -7.66
C ARG A 64 -8.09 -5.37 -8.15
N LYS A 65 -7.19 -6.11 -8.78
CA LYS A 65 -7.48 -7.41 -9.38
C LYS A 65 -7.61 -8.52 -8.35
N ASN A 66 -6.76 -8.50 -7.31
CA ASN A 66 -6.63 -9.62 -6.38
C ASN A 66 -7.32 -9.33 -5.04
N ARG A 67 -8.36 -10.11 -4.73
CA ARG A 67 -9.21 -9.88 -3.55
C ARG A 67 -8.43 -9.84 -2.23
N ARG A 68 -7.42 -10.71 -2.08
CA ARG A 68 -6.64 -10.88 -0.83
C ARG A 68 -5.29 -10.17 -0.85
N VAL A 69 -5.07 -9.25 -1.80
CA VAL A 69 -3.88 -8.42 -1.85
C VAL A 69 -4.22 -6.99 -1.49
N PHE A 70 -3.44 -6.42 -0.59
CA PHE A 70 -3.54 -5.07 -0.07
C PHE A 70 -2.21 -4.35 -0.30
N ALA A 71 -2.14 -3.06 -0.01
CA ALA A 71 -0.89 -2.32 0.08
C ALA A 71 -0.94 -1.40 1.29
N ASP A 72 0.21 -1.06 1.87
CA ASP A 72 0.27 -0.01 2.88
C ASP A 72 0.80 1.30 2.30
N ILE A 73 0.47 2.41 2.97
CA ILE A 73 0.81 3.75 2.53
C ILE A 73 2.10 4.28 3.16
N SER A 74 2.81 3.45 3.89
CA SER A 74 4.00 3.88 4.64
C SER A 74 5.00 4.63 3.76
N ALA A 75 5.70 5.59 4.34
CA ALA A 75 6.69 6.45 3.70
C ALA A 75 6.21 7.32 2.51
N SER A 76 4.93 7.24 2.11
CA SER A 76 4.43 8.00 0.94
C SER A 76 4.43 9.51 1.17
N TRP A 77 4.21 9.98 2.41
CA TRP A 77 4.27 11.40 2.76
C TRP A 77 5.69 12.00 2.66
N ALA A 78 6.72 11.18 2.83
CA ALA A 78 8.11 11.63 2.68
C ALA A 78 8.48 11.96 1.22
N ARG A 79 7.61 11.60 0.28
CA ARG A 79 7.70 11.89 -1.16
C ARG A 79 6.37 12.49 -1.62
N PRO A 80 6.07 13.77 -1.28
CA PRO A 80 4.73 14.35 -1.44
C PRO A 80 4.18 14.28 -2.87
N PHE A 81 5.04 14.45 -3.88
CA PHE A 81 4.66 14.36 -5.28
C PHE A 81 4.20 12.94 -5.65
N ASP A 82 4.97 11.92 -5.30
CA ASP A 82 4.62 10.52 -5.57
C ASP A 82 3.40 10.09 -4.76
N GLY A 83 3.35 10.47 -3.47
CA GLY A 83 2.21 10.18 -2.61
C GLY A 83 0.91 10.81 -3.12
N TYR A 84 0.96 12.06 -3.56
CA TYR A 84 -0.17 12.74 -4.19
C TYR A 84 -0.67 11.98 -5.42
N HIS A 85 0.23 11.66 -6.36
CA HIS A 85 -0.15 10.95 -7.58
C HIS A 85 -0.64 9.53 -7.31
N ALA A 86 -0.06 8.83 -6.34
CA ALA A 86 -0.51 7.51 -5.94
C ALA A 86 -1.93 7.55 -5.37
N LEU A 87 -2.22 8.49 -4.47
CA LEU A 87 -3.53 8.62 -3.84
C LEU A 87 -4.62 9.11 -4.79
N VAL A 88 -4.32 10.08 -5.66
CA VAL A 88 -5.25 10.49 -6.72
C VAL A 88 -5.62 9.28 -7.59
N ARG A 89 -4.63 8.53 -8.01
CA ARG A 89 -4.84 7.32 -8.83
C ARG A 89 -5.63 6.25 -8.09
N ALA A 90 -5.36 6.05 -6.80
CA ALA A 90 -6.12 5.12 -5.98
C ALA A 90 -7.62 5.49 -5.90
N GLN A 91 -7.93 6.78 -5.84
CA GLN A 91 -9.30 7.28 -5.90
C GLN A 91 -9.95 7.02 -7.26
N GLU A 92 -9.25 7.34 -8.36
CA GLU A 92 -9.74 7.09 -9.72
C GLU A 92 -10.00 5.61 -9.99
N TRP A 93 -9.18 4.73 -9.45
CA TRP A 93 -9.31 3.28 -9.62
C TRP A 93 -10.22 2.62 -8.57
N SER A 94 -10.76 3.39 -7.62
CA SER A 94 -11.64 2.92 -6.54
C SER A 94 -11.01 1.80 -5.70
N VAL A 95 -9.74 1.97 -5.33
CA VAL A 95 -8.97 0.98 -4.55
C VAL A 95 -8.49 1.51 -3.18
N THR A 96 -8.97 2.67 -2.75
CA THR A 96 -8.59 3.28 -1.47
C THR A 96 -8.89 2.38 -0.27
N ASN A 97 -9.94 1.57 -0.37
CA ASN A 97 -10.32 0.55 0.61
C ASN A 97 -9.38 -0.66 0.66
N LYS A 98 -8.36 -0.71 -0.20
CA LYS A 98 -7.32 -1.73 -0.23
C LYS A 98 -5.97 -1.20 0.27
N ILE A 99 -5.93 0.06 0.69
CA ILE A 99 -4.72 0.72 1.18
C ILE A 99 -4.79 0.80 2.71
N LEU A 100 -3.84 0.17 3.38
CA LEU A 100 -3.74 0.13 4.82
C LEU A 100 -2.86 1.29 5.32
N PHE A 101 -3.12 1.77 6.53
CA PHE A 101 -2.21 2.69 7.20
C PHE A 101 -0.97 1.95 7.72
N GLY A 102 0.19 2.54 7.53
CA GLY A 102 1.47 2.15 8.10
C GLY A 102 2.38 3.37 8.25
N SER A 103 3.25 3.40 9.24
CA SER A 103 4.16 4.52 9.49
C SER A 103 5.60 4.26 9.05
N ASP A 104 5.96 3.00 8.78
CA ASP A 104 7.35 2.59 8.60
C ASP A 104 8.21 2.83 9.86
N PHE A 105 7.59 2.58 11.04
CA PHE A 105 8.32 2.66 12.32
C PHE A 105 9.48 1.64 12.34
N PRO A 106 10.67 1.96 12.84
CA PRO A 106 11.01 3.14 13.64
C PRO A 106 11.50 4.37 12.86
N LEU A 107 11.50 4.36 11.53
CA LEU A 107 11.94 5.53 10.74
C LEU A 107 11.05 6.74 11.01
N TRP A 108 9.74 6.53 11.11
CA TRP A 108 8.77 7.58 11.44
C TRP A 108 7.74 7.08 12.46
N THR A 109 7.27 8.02 13.29
CA THR A 109 6.17 7.73 14.20
C THR A 109 4.82 7.77 13.47
N PRO A 110 3.79 7.07 13.96
CA PRO A 110 2.44 7.16 13.40
C PRO A 110 1.92 8.60 13.33
N LYS A 111 2.23 9.43 14.31
CA LYS A 111 1.83 10.84 14.33
C LYS A 111 2.38 11.60 13.11
N VAL A 112 3.69 11.51 12.87
CA VAL A 112 4.34 12.17 11.71
C VAL A 112 3.76 11.66 10.40
N ALA A 113 3.49 10.37 10.31
CA ALA A 113 2.91 9.75 9.13
C ALA A 113 1.51 10.30 8.84
N ILE A 114 0.64 10.39 9.85
CA ILE A 114 -0.72 10.90 9.73
C ILE A 114 -0.69 12.38 9.33
N GLU A 115 0.10 13.20 10.02
CA GLU A 115 0.26 14.62 9.70
C GLU A 115 0.69 14.82 8.23
N GLY A 116 1.71 14.07 7.78
CA GLY A 116 2.20 14.13 6.40
C GLY A 116 1.17 13.70 5.35
N LEU A 117 0.33 12.72 5.65
CA LEU A 117 -0.77 12.33 4.76
C LEU A 117 -1.83 13.43 4.62
N TYR A 118 -2.17 14.13 5.69
CA TYR A 118 -3.07 15.29 5.62
C TYR A 118 -2.46 16.46 4.86
N GLU A 119 -1.13 16.67 4.94
CA GLU A 119 -0.44 17.67 4.12
C GLU A 119 -0.57 17.34 2.61
N ILE A 120 -0.46 16.07 2.23
CA ILE A 120 -0.74 15.66 0.84
C ILE A 120 -2.18 16.00 0.45
N ALA A 121 -3.15 15.80 1.34
CA ALA A 121 -4.55 16.13 1.08
C ALA A 121 -4.81 17.64 0.95
N ASN A 122 -3.88 18.49 1.39
CA ASN A 122 -3.95 19.94 1.23
C ASN A 122 -3.38 20.42 -0.12
N LEU A 123 -2.64 19.59 -0.84
CA LEU A 123 -2.07 19.96 -2.12
C LEU A 123 -3.17 20.24 -3.17
N ARG A 124 -3.04 21.36 -3.86
CA ARG A 124 -3.93 21.77 -4.95
C ARG A 124 -3.10 22.29 -6.13
N SER A 125 -3.53 21.98 -7.34
CA SER A 125 -2.89 22.46 -8.56
C SER A 125 -3.93 22.73 -9.63
N GLY A 126 -4.44 23.96 -9.64
CA GLY A 126 -5.47 24.38 -10.60
C GLY A 126 -6.68 23.44 -10.61
N ASN A 127 -7.02 22.95 -11.80
CA ASN A 127 -8.16 22.04 -12.02
C ASN A 127 -7.78 20.56 -11.99
N LEU A 128 -6.56 20.21 -11.55
CA LEU A 128 -6.16 18.81 -11.45
C LEU A 128 -6.92 18.08 -10.33
N PRO A 129 -7.15 16.76 -10.48
CA PRO A 129 -7.70 15.95 -9.39
C PRO A 129 -6.87 16.12 -8.12
N TYR A 130 -7.49 16.02 -6.96
CA TYR A 130 -6.82 16.17 -5.68
C TYR A 130 -7.14 15.01 -4.74
N VAL A 131 -6.31 14.83 -3.74
CA VAL A 131 -6.54 13.84 -2.68
C VAL A 131 -7.62 14.40 -1.74
N ARG A 132 -8.73 13.66 -1.60
CA ARG A 132 -9.82 14.04 -0.68
C ARG A 132 -9.39 13.72 0.75
N LYS A 133 -9.78 14.60 1.68
CA LYS A 133 -9.50 14.40 3.10
C LYS A 133 -10.15 13.11 3.61
N GLU A 134 -11.36 12.82 3.16
CA GLU A 134 -12.11 11.60 3.50
C GLU A 134 -11.37 10.32 3.07
N THR A 135 -10.54 10.40 2.03
CA THR A 135 -9.67 9.28 1.63
C THR A 135 -8.59 9.02 2.68
N ILE A 136 -7.99 10.07 3.24
CA ILE A 136 -7.03 9.92 4.32
C ILE A 136 -7.72 9.41 5.58
N ASP A 137 -8.87 10.00 5.95
CA ASP A 137 -9.67 9.56 7.10
C ASP A 137 -10.01 8.07 7.00
N GLN A 138 -10.41 7.60 5.80
CA GLN A 138 -10.68 6.19 5.54
C GLN A 138 -9.44 5.32 5.77
N ILE A 139 -8.30 5.68 5.16
CA ILE A 139 -7.07 4.88 5.23
C ILE A 139 -6.55 4.80 6.68
N VAL A 140 -6.60 5.91 7.42
CA VAL A 140 -6.08 5.98 8.79
C VAL A 140 -6.98 5.23 9.78
N ASN A 141 -8.29 5.23 9.59
CA ASN A 141 -9.25 4.74 10.58
C ASN A 141 -9.92 3.40 10.23
N GLN A 142 -9.65 2.83 9.05
CA GLN A 142 -10.26 1.55 8.69
C GLN A 142 -9.76 0.40 9.58
N ASP A 143 -10.61 -0.59 9.83
CA ASP A 143 -10.30 -1.77 10.60
C ASP A 143 -9.42 -2.75 9.79
N ALA A 144 -8.10 -2.53 9.86
CA ALA A 144 -7.12 -3.35 9.17
C ALA A 144 -7.15 -4.83 9.62
N LEU A 145 -7.41 -5.09 10.92
CA LEU A 145 -7.46 -6.45 11.44
C LEU A 145 -8.59 -7.24 10.80
N SER A 146 -9.80 -6.70 10.79
CA SER A 146 -10.95 -7.31 10.11
C SER A 146 -10.70 -7.53 8.62
N MET A 147 -10.11 -6.54 7.93
CA MET A 147 -9.81 -6.64 6.50
C MET A 147 -8.83 -7.78 6.20
N LEU A 148 -7.86 -7.98 7.07
CA LEU A 148 -6.84 -9.03 6.98
C LEU A 148 -7.31 -10.37 7.54
N ARG A 149 -8.50 -10.43 8.16
CA ARG A 149 -9.05 -11.58 8.90
C ARG A 149 -8.18 -11.99 10.08
N LEU A 150 -7.59 -11.03 10.75
CA LEU A 150 -6.87 -11.24 12.00
C LEU A 150 -7.84 -10.95 13.16
N SER A 151 -7.91 -11.87 14.11
CA SER A 151 -8.60 -11.61 15.39
C SER A 151 -7.69 -10.78 16.30
N ALA A 152 -8.30 -9.81 17.00
CA ALA A 152 -7.61 -9.08 18.06
C ALA A 152 -7.42 -9.98 19.28
#